data_5afbe94e28871f2e0c92bc66e4087ec0
#
_entry.id   5afbe94e28871f2e0c92bc66e4087ec0
#
_cell.length_a   1.000
_cell.length_b   1.000
_cell.length_c   1.000
_cell.angle_alpha   90.00
_cell.angle_beta   90.00
_cell.angle_gamma   90.00
#
_symmetry.space_group_name_H-M   'P 1'
#
loop_
_entity.id
_entity.type
_entity.pdbx_description
1 polymer ?
#
loop_
_entity_poly.entity_id
_entity_poly.type
_entity_poly.pdbx_seq_one_letter_code
_entity_poly.pdbx_strand_id
1 'polypeptide(L)'
;MMKKTNSSRIARLIGALVLVSGLFVASAVAAGPGTVTMTVTAVGKKDISPPIVTKDDVQLFLNKERTQVADWKHGEKLYLAVLIDDSLDSGTASQWPDLKAFFAGQPDTTYVSVAYARNGAAMLAQDFTNDHELAAKALRLPLGGGGAFSSPYLALLDLMKRWPSSADRRSILLISSGIDYFRGGFETRSPDLDSTISRAQKQNINIWTIYAPDAGHRGRGFFLASRAQSNLSQLSDETGAESYYLGTGAPVTLKPYFDELSTHLSNQYLLTFKAGGGA
;
A
#
# COMPACT_ATOMS: atom_id res chain seq x y z
N MET A 1 48.96 44.43 17.74
CA MET A 1 49.14 43.79 16.42
C MET A 1 48.45 42.44 16.44
N MET A 2 47.15 42.40 16.12
CA MET A 2 46.32 41.18 16.21
C MET A 2 46.06 40.66 14.78
N LYS A 3 46.51 39.43 14.51
CA LYS A 3 46.24 38.71 13.27
C LYS A 3 44.82 38.14 13.29
N LYS A 4 43.99 38.54 12.33
CA LYS A 4 42.70 37.92 12.02
C LYS A 4 42.95 36.61 11.31
N THR A 5 42.50 35.50 11.88
CA THR A 5 42.41 34.19 11.20
C THR A 5 41.04 34.08 10.55
N ASN A 6 41.05 33.95 9.23
CA ASN A 6 39.89 33.60 8.42
C ASN A 6 39.48 32.14 8.69
N SER A 7 38.30 31.90 9.27
CA SER A 7 37.73 30.59 9.31
C SER A 7 36.84 30.38 8.07
N SER A 8 37.34 29.60 7.13
CA SER A 8 36.57 29.11 5.98
C SER A 8 35.46 28.20 6.47
N ARG A 9 34.21 28.61 6.17
CA ARG A 9 33.01 27.78 6.38
C ARG A 9 33.05 26.65 5.37
N ILE A 10 33.40 25.47 5.81
CA ILE A 10 33.16 24.22 5.07
C ILE A 10 31.67 23.87 5.23
N ALA A 11 30.88 24.17 4.22
CA ALA A 11 29.52 23.67 4.09
C ALA A 11 29.61 22.16 3.87
N ARG A 12 29.32 21.37 4.90
CA ARG A 12 29.10 19.92 4.75
C ARG A 12 27.77 19.70 4.12
N LEU A 13 27.77 19.39 2.83
CA LEU A 13 26.63 18.75 2.14
C LEU A 13 26.43 17.38 2.80
N ILE A 14 25.41 17.27 3.63
CA ILE A 14 24.91 15.98 4.10
C ILE A 14 24.01 15.47 2.99
N GLY A 15 24.56 14.67 2.10
CA GLY A 15 23.77 13.91 1.13
C GLY A 15 22.85 12.95 1.89
N ALA A 16 21.55 13.11 1.72
CA ALA A 16 20.57 12.17 2.24
C ALA A 16 20.70 10.85 1.45
N LEU A 17 21.33 9.84 2.04
CA LEU A 17 21.37 8.49 1.48
C LEU A 17 20.00 7.85 1.72
N VAL A 18 19.15 7.86 0.71
CA VAL A 18 17.88 7.10 0.71
C VAL A 18 18.21 5.65 0.41
N LEU A 19 18.31 4.83 1.44
CA LEU A 19 18.48 3.38 1.31
C LEU A 19 17.09 2.77 1.09
N VAL A 20 16.73 2.53 -0.19
CA VAL A 20 15.57 1.71 -0.54
C VAL A 20 16.02 0.25 -0.46
N SER A 21 15.89 -0.37 0.71
CA SER A 21 16.12 -1.80 0.89
C SER A 21 14.86 -2.59 0.57
N GLY A 22 14.53 -2.69 -0.71
CA GLY A 22 13.56 -3.66 -1.21
C GLY A 22 14.26 -4.97 -1.54
N LEU A 23 14.12 -5.98 -0.68
CA LEU A 23 14.56 -7.34 -1.01
C LEU A 23 13.55 -7.94 -1.99
N PHE A 24 13.74 -7.69 -3.30
CA PHE A 24 12.98 -8.39 -4.33
C PHE A 24 13.61 -9.75 -4.60
N VAL A 25 12.97 -10.81 -4.12
CA VAL A 25 13.16 -12.13 -4.71
C VAL A 25 12.31 -12.19 -5.97
N ALA A 26 12.80 -11.58 -7.05
CA ALA A 26 12.20 -11.77 -8.36
C ALA A 26 12.53 -13.20 -8.83
N SER A 27 11.54 -14.07 -8.82
CA SER A 27 11.59 -15.29 -9.63
C SER A 27 11.72 -14.86 -11.09
N ALA A 28 12.92 -14.98 -11.65
CA ALA A 28 13.21 -14.64 -13.02
C ALA A 28 12.43 -15.56 -13.97
N VAL A 29 11.28 -15.11 -14.42
CA VAL A 29 10.76 -15.55 -15.71
C VAL A 29 11.62 -14.84 -16.73
N ALA A 30 12.32 -15.59 -17.57
CA ALA A 30 13.13 -15.07 -18.68
C ALA A 30 12.22 -14.31 -19.66
N ALA A 31 11.98 -13.03 -19.35
CA ALA A 31 11.43 -12.08 -20.30
C ALA A 31 12.65 -11.40 -20.95
N GLY A 32 12.66 -11.33 -22.29
CA GLY A 32 13.67 -10.58 -23.04
C GLY A 32 13.81 -9.14 -22.54
N PRO A 33 14.77 -8.35 -23.07
CA PRO A 33 15.10 -7.03 -22.53
C PRO A 33 13.86 -6.12 -22.54
N GLY A 34 13.12 -6.13 -21.44
CA GLY A 34 11.88 -5.38 -21.25
C GLY A 34 12.10 -4.16 -20.38
N THR A 35 11.35 -3.12 -20.65
CA THR A 35 11.25 -1.96 -19.75
C THR A 35 10.32 -2.32 -18.61
N VAL A 36 10.79 -2.14 -17.37
CA VAL A 36 10.02 -2.35 -16.15
C VAL A 36 9.71 -0.99 -15.54
N THR A 37 8.45 -0.79 -15.16
CA THR A 37 8.03 0.38 -14.39
C THR A 37 7.50 -0.07 -13.05
N MET A 38 7.92 0.59 -11.97
CA MET A 38 7.45 0.30 -10.61
C MET A 38 7.19 1.58 -9.84
N THR A 39 6.25 1.51 -8.91
CA THR A 39 5.99 2.59 -7.95
C THR A 39 6.94 2.48 -6.77
N VAL A 40 7.61 3.57 -6.45
CA VAL A 40 8.53 3.69 -5.32
C VAL A 40 8.05 4.80 -4.40
N THR A 41 7.99 4.54 -3.11
CA THR A 41 7.66 5.56 -2.10
C THR A 41 8.93 6.08 -1.46
N ALA A 42 9.15 7.41 -1.51
CA ALA A 42 10.21 8.04 -0.77
C ALA A 42 9.78 8.24 0.69
N VAL A 43 10.53 7.64 1.61
CA VAL A 43 10.25 7.71 3.05
C VAL A 43 11.30 8.61 3.72
N GLY A 44 10.84 9.60 4.48
CA GLY A 44 11.70 10.46 5.30
C GLY A 44 12.14 9.77 6.59
N LYS A 45 13.06 10.41 7.33
CA LYS A 45 13.27 10.05 8.72
C LYS A 45 11.99 10.37 9.51
N LYS A 46 11.80 9.65 10.62
CA LYS A 46 10.67 9.87 11.52
C LYS A 46 10.46 11.38 11.77
N ASP A 47 9.22 11.83 11.60
CA ASP A 47 8.77 13.23 11.78
C ASP A 47 9.37 14.26 10.80
N ILE A 48 10.00 13.82 9.71
CA ILE A 48 10.53 14.70 8.65
C ILE A 48 9.97 14.27 7.31
N SER A 49 9.25 15.16 6.64
CA SER A 49 8.82 14.90 5.26
C SER A 49 10.04 14.64 4.37
N PRO A 50 10.00 13.63 3.51
CA PRO A 50 11.10 13.39 2.59
C PRO A 50 11.29 14.59 1.67
N PRO A 51 12.54 14.94 1.31
CA PRO A 51 12.80 15.96 0.30
C PRO A 51 12.29 15.46 -1.06
N ILE A 52 12.08 16.39 -1.99
CA ILE A 52 11.83 16.03 -3.39
C ILE A 52 13.05 15.27 -3.90
N VAL A 53 12.81 14.03 -4.37
CA VAL A 53 13.86 13.15 -4.92
C VAL A 53 13.91 13.33 -6.43
N THR A 54 15.07 13.66 -6.95
CA THR A 54 15.32 13.76 -8.39
C THR A 54 15.90 12.47 -8.94
N LYS A 55 15.91 12.31 -10.26
CA LYS A 55 16.50 11.13 -10.91
C LYS A 55 17.97 10.91 -10.54
N ASP A 56 18.72 11.99 -10.32
CA ASP A 56 20.15 11.93 -10.01
C ASP A 56 20.44 11.46 -8.57
N ASP A 57 19.43 11.58 -7.68
CA ASP A 57 19.52 11.09 -6.31
C ASP A 57 19.28 9.57 -6.21
N VAL A 58 18.77 8.93 -7.30
CA VAL A 58 18.35 7.52 -7.28
C VAL A 58 19.48 6.62 -7.76
N GLN A 59 19.82 5.63 -6.96
CA GLN A 59 20.73 4.56 -7.32
C GLN A 59 19.98 3.23 -7.34
N LEU A 60 19.90 2.62 -8.52
CA LEU A 60 19.25 1.32 -8.73
C LEU A 60 20.31 0.22 -8.86
N PHE A 61 20.10 -0.86 -8.12
CA PHE A 61 20.92 -2.06 -8.20
C PHE A 61 20.03 -3.27 -8.50
N LEU A 62 20.34 -4.01 -9.58
CA LEU A 62 19.74 -5.30 -9.90
C LEU A 62 20.80 -6.38 -9.72
N ASN A 63 20.51 -7.40 -8.91
CA ASN A 63 21.48 -8.48 -8.65
C ASN A 63 22.86 -7.96 -8.21
N LYS A 64 22.91 -6.89 -7.43
CA LYS A 64 24.11 -6.15 -6.98
C LYS A 64 24.85 -5.38 -8.06
N GLU A 65 24.38 -5.35 -9.29
CA GLU A 65 24.91 -4.53 -10.37
C GLU A 65 24.16 -3.20 -10.50
N ARG A 66 24.90 -2.11 -10.63
CA ARG A 66 24.29 -0.79 -10.82
C ARG A 66 23.59 -0.73 -12.16
N THR A 67 22.30 -0.43 -12.15
CA THR A 67 21.45 -0.31 -13.34
C THR A 67 21.03 1.14 -13.56
N GLN A 68 20.97 1.55 -14.82
CA GLN A 68 20.57 2.90 -15.16
C GLN A 68 19.06 3.09 -15.00
N VAL A 69 18.65 4.16 -14.30
CA VAL A 69 17.28 4.65 -14.27
C VAL A 69 16.96 5.27 -15.63
N ALA A 70 15.98 4.71 -16.33
CA ALA A 70 15.55 5.23 -17.63
C ALA A 70 14.65 6.47 -17.44
N ASP A 71 13.63 6.36 -16.55
CA ASP A 71 12.70 7.45 -16.28
C ASP A 71 12.36 7.52 -14.79
N TRP A 72 12.06 8.74 -14.30
CA TRP A 72 11.69 9.01 -12.90
C TRP A 72 10.66 10.13 -12.90
N LYS A 73 9.43 9.80 -12.50
CA LYS A 73 8.30 10.72 -12.55
C LYS A 73 7.63 10.87 -11.20
N HIS A 74 7.18 12.07 -10.89
CA HIS A 74 6.44 12.43 -9.69
C HIS A 74 5.12 13.11 -10.06
N GLY A 75 4.09 12.96 -9.24
CA GLY A 75 2.81 13.67 -9.42
C GLY A 75 1.88 13.10 -10.49
N GLU A 76 2.16 11.91 -11.01
CA GLU A 76 1.28 11.21 -11.96
C GLU A 76 -0.07 10.85 -11.31
N LYS A 77 -1.07 10.57 -12.15
CA LYS A 77 -2.39 10.14 -11.68
C LYS A 77 -2.28 8.93 -10.76
N LEU A 78 -3.06 8.94 -9.69
CA LEU A 78 -3.17 7.84 -8.75
C LEU A 78 -4.57 7.22 -8.84
N TYR A 79 -4.63 5.92 -9.00
CA TYR A 79 -5.84 5.13 -8.82
C TYR A 79 -5.75 4.43 -7.46
N LEU A 80 -6.57 4.88 -6.53
CA LEU A 80 -6.65 4.37 -5.16
C LEU A 80 -7.96 3.60 -4.97
N ALA A 81 -7.88 2.28 -4.90
CA ALA A 81 -9.04 1.47 -4.53
C ALA A 81 -9.07 1.26 -3.01
N VAL A 82 -10.19 1.54 -2.39
CA VAL A 82 -10.44 1.24 -0.97
C VAL A 82 -11.29 0.00 -0.88
N LEU A 83 -10.70 -1.09 -0.38
CA LEU A 83 -11.38 -2.37 -0.16
C LEU A 83 -11.65 -2.56 1.32
N ILE A 84 -12.91 -2.58 1.70
CA ILE A 84 -13.36 -2.74 3.09
C ILE A 84 -13.86 -4.17 3.25
N ASP A 85 -13.34 -4.89 4.24
CA ASP A 85 -13.81 -6.23 4.55
C ASP A 85 -15.22 -6.17 5.17
N ASP A 86 -16.17 -6.81 4.52
CA ASP A 86 -17.58 -6.80 4.95
C ASP A 86 -17.83 -7.68 6.18
N SER A 87 -16.83 -8.46 6.62
CA SER A 87 -16.87 -9.24 7.86
C SER A 87 -16.55 -8.43 9.11
N LEU A 88 -16.07 -7.19 8.98
CA LEU A 88 -15.68 -6.34 10.09
C LEU A 88 -16.83 -6.07 11.04
N ASP A 89 -16.48 -5.80 12.32
CA ASP A 89 -17.44 -5.27 13.28
C ASP A 89 -18.00 -3.93 12.78
N SER A 90 -19.31 -3.76 12.87
CA SER A 90 -19.98 -2.54 12.42
C SER A 90 -19.51 -1.27 13.16
N GLY A 91 -18.97 -1.43 14.37
CA GLY A 91 -18.32 -0.36 15.13
C GLY A 91 -17.12 0.25 14.42
N THR A 92 -16.48 -0.47 13.50
CA THR A 92 -15.40 0.06 12.64
C THR A 92 -15.88 1.26 11.82
N ALA A 93 -17.15 1.31 11.47
CA ALA A 93 -17.72 2.42 10.71
C ALA A 93 -17.80 3.75 11.49
N SER A 94 -17.58 3.73 12.81
CA SER A 94 -17.37 4.96 13.59
C SER A 94 -16.17 5.77 13.09
N GLN A 95 -15.27 5.13 12.32
CA GLN A 95 -14.08 5.74 11.71
C GLN A 95 -14.33 6.28 10.28
N TRP A 96 -15.54 6.13 9.72
CA TRP A 96 -15.85 6.65 8.39
C TRP A 96 -15.74 8.18 8.28
N PRO A 97 -15.95 9.00 9.31
CA PRO A 97 -15.63 10.43 9.26
C PRO A 97 -14.15 10.68 8.91
N ASP A 98 -13.21 9.91 9.49
CA ASP A 98 -11.78 10.03 9.20
C ASP A 98 -11.48 9.59 7.76
N LEU A 99 -12.09 8.50 7.29
CA LEU A 99 -11.94 8.01 5.92
C LEU A 99 -12.52 8.99 4.88
N LYS A 100 -13.66 9.63 5.19
CA LYS A 100 -14.24 10.69 4.34
C LYS A 100 -13.33 11.92 4.28
N ALA A 101 -12.77 12.32 5.42
CA ALA A 101 -11.80 13.42 5.46
C ALA A 101 -10.53 13.09 4.66
N PHE A 102 -10.07 11.84 4.72
CA PHE A 102 -8.96 11.36 3.90
C PHE A 102 -9.28 11.45 2.40
N PHE A 103 -10.48 11.05 1.95
CA PHE A 103 -10.88 11.21 0.55
C PHE A 103 -10.90 12.68 0.13
N ALA A 104 -11.53 13.53 0.93
CA ALA A 104 -11.62 14.96 0.66
C ALA A 104 -10.26 15.68 0.61
N GLY A 105 -9.27 15.15 1.32
CA GLY A 105 -7.89 15.66 1.32
C GLY A 105 -7.03 15.21 0.15
N GLN A 106 -7.52 14.29 -0.70
CA GLN A 106 -6.74 13.82 -1.86
C GLN A 106 -6.72 14.85 -2.98
N PRO A 107 -5.61 14.93 -3.76
CA PRO A 107 -5.55 15.80 -4.94
C PRO A 107 -6.54 15.35 -6.03
N ASP A 108 -6.98 16.28 -6.90
CA ASP A 108 -7.86 15.99 -8.04
C ASP A 108 -7.27 14.98 -9.04
N THR A 109 -5.96 14.73 -8.98
CA THR A 109 -5.27 13.68 -9.74
C THR A 109 -5.43 12.28 -9.15
N THR A 110 -6.06 12.15 -7.96
CA THR A 110 -6.36 10.88 -7.31
C THR A 110 -7.78 10.43 -7.64
N TYR A 111 -7.91 9.27 -8.25
CA TYR A 111 -9.19 8.62 -8.54
C TYR A 111 -9.43 7.56 -7.47
N VAL A 112 -10.50 7.73 -6.70
CA VAL A 112 -10.88 6.83 -5.60
C VAL A 112 -11.98 5.88 -6.04
N SER A 113 -11.81 4.58 -5.76
CA SER A 113 -12.85 3.55 -5.88
C SER A 113 -13.16 2.97 -4.50
N VAL A 114 -14.41 2.61 -4.24
CA VAL A 114 -14.85 1.97 -2.99
C VAL A 114 -15.46 0.61 -3.31
N ALA A 115 -14.94 -0.43 -2.66
CA ALA A 115 -15.44 -1.80 -2.78
C ALA A 115 -15.51 -2.48 -1.41
N TYR A 116 -16.34 -3.52 -1.32
CA TYR A 116 -16.48 -4.34 -0.12
C TYR A 116 -16.07 -5.78 -0.42
N ALA A 117 -15.19 -6.35 0.40
CA ALA A 117 -14.78 -7.75 0.29
C ALA A 117 -15.85 -8.64 0.91
N ARG A 118 -16.50 -9.48 0.10
CA ARG A 118 -17.53 -10.40 0.55
C ARG A 118 -17.44 -11.74 -0.19
N ASN A 119 -17.41 -12.83 0.56
CA ASN A 119 -17.34 -14.19 0.01
C ASN A 119 -16.21 -14.37 -1.03
N GLY A 120 -15.04 -13.77 -0.78
CA GLY A 120 -13.89 -13.85 -1.68
C GLY A 120 -13.99 -13.00 -2.96
N ALA A 121 -15.01 -12.14 -3.09
CA ALA A 121 -15.18 -11.23 -4.22
C ALA A 121 -15.16 -9.76 -3.78
N ALA A 122 -14.76 -8.87 -4.68
CA ALA A 122 -14.85 -7.43 -4.49
C ALA A 122 -16.19 -6.90 -5.03
N MET A 123 -17.06 -6.49 -4.14
CA MET A 123 -18.35 -5.89 -4.46
C MET A 123 -18.16 -4.39 -4.61
N LEU A 124 -18.14 -3.92 -5.87
CA LEU A 124 -17.91 -2.51 -6.18
C LEU A 124 -19.13 -1.67 -5.74
N ALA A 125 -18.89 -0.70 -4.86
CA ALA A 125 -19.88 0.28 -4.43
C ALA A 125 -19.76 1.58 -5.23
N GLN A 126 -18.53 1.99 -5.59
CA GLN A 126 -18.21 3.13 -6.42
C GLN A 126 -16.98 2.80 -7.27
N ASP A 127 -17.10 2.98 -8.57
CA ASP A 127 -15.96 2.89 -9.49
C ASP A 127 -15.03 4.10 -9.36
N PHE A 128 -13.85 4.03 -9.95
CA PHE A 128 -12.85 5.10 -9.88
C PHE A 128 -13.41 6.46 -10.31
N THR A 129 -13.36 7.41 -9.40
CA THR A 129 -13.81 8.79 -9.61
C THR A 129 -12.88 9.77 -8.91
N ASN A 130 -12.68 10.94 -9.49
CA ASN A 130 -12.05 12.07 -8.82
C ASN A 130 -13.06 12.99 -8.11
N ASP A 131 -14.35 12.67 -8.17
CA ASP A 131 -15.35 13.22 -7.27
C ASP A 131 -15.27 12.49 -5.92
N HIS A 132 -14.48 13.05 -5.01
CA HIS A 132 -14.24 12.45 -3.70
C HIS A 132 -15.47 12.45 -2.79
N GLU A 133 -16.43 13.36 -3.01
CA GLU A 133 -17.71 13.31 -2.30
C GLU A 133 -18.56 12.12 -2.75
N LEU A 134 -18.54 11.81 -4.06
CA LEU A 134 -19.23 10.64 -4.59
C LEU A 134 -18.63 9.36 -4.02
N ALA A 135 -17.30 9.25 -3.95
CA ALA A 135 -16.63 8.13 -3.30
C ALA A 135 -17.01 8.02 -1.80
N ALA A 136 -17.07 9.15 -1.09
CA ALA A 136 -17.45 9.19 0.32
C ALA A 136 -18.91 8.76 0.58
N LYS A 137 -19.83 9.05 -0.36
CA LYS A 137 -21.24 8.61 -0.30
C LYS A 137 -21.41 7.10 -0.46
N ALA A 138 -20.44 6.42 -1.07
CA ALA A 138 -20.47 4.96 -1.24
C ALA A 138 -20.09 4.18 0.04
N LEU A 139 -19.60 4.88 1.08
CA LEU A 139 -19.26 4.26 2.35
C LEU A 139 -20.54 3.87 3.11
N ARG A 140 -20.63 2.59 3.47
CA ARG A 140 -21.68 2.02 4.29
C ARG A 140 -21.13 1.22 5.47
N LEU A 141 -21.97 0.83 6.38
CA LEU A 141 -21.61 -0.10 7.45
C LEU A 141 -21.17 -1.45 6.88
N PRO A 142 -20.12 -2.09 7.41
CA PRO A 142 -19.86 -3.49 7.18
C PRO A 142 -21.06 -4.33 7.64
N LEU A 143 -21.37 -5.39 6.93
CA LEU A 143 -22.53 -6.23 7.25
C LEU A 143 -22.27 -7.14 8.46
N GLY A 144 -21.01 -7.29 8.85
CA GLY A 144 -20.60 -8.20 9.91
C GLY A 144 -20.73 -9.68 9.53
N GLY A 145 -20.08 -10.56 10.30
CA GLY A 145 -20.19 -12.00 10.09
C GLY A 145 -19.54 -12.50 8.80
N GLY A 146 -18.26 -12.82 8.86
CA GLY A 146 -17.58 -13.52 7.76
C GLY A 146 -18.20 -14.88 7.52
N GLY A 147 -18.75 -15.13 6.33
CA GLY A 147 -19.17 -16.47 5.90
C GLY A 147 -17.95 -17.38 5.67
N ALA A 148 -18.19 -18.70 5.59
CA ALA A 148 -17.15 -19.71 5.35
C ALA A 148 -16.32 -19.50 4.07
N PHE A 149 -16.76 -18.64 3.16
CA PHE A 149 -16.09 -18.29 1.92
C PHE A 149 -15.43 -16.90 1.98
N SER A 150 -15.37 -16.24 3.13
CA SER A 150 -14.75 -14.92 3.27
C SER A 150 -13.24 -15.05 3.22
N SER A 151 -12.62 -14.34 2.27
CA SER A 151 -11.17 -14.19 2.14
C SER A 151 -10.85 -12.80 1.60
N PRO A 152 -10.12 -11.95 2.34
CA PRO A 152 -9.71 -10.65 1.84
C PRO A 152 -8.73 -10.79 0.67
N TYR A 153 -7.95 -11.87 0.63
CA TYR A 153 -6.95 -12.12 -0.41
C TYR A 153 -7.61 -12.48 -1.74
N LEU A 154 -8.64 -13.34 -1.73
CA LEU A 154 -9.42 -13.63 -2.93
C LEU A 154 -10.17 -12.40 -3.45
N ALA A 155 -10.70 -11.56 -2.54
CA ALA A 155 -11.34 -10.31 -2.93
C ALA A 155 -10.35 -9.32 -3.55
N LEU A 156 -9.10 -9.25 -3.04
CA LEU A 156 -8.03 -8.46 -3.66
C LEU A 156 -7.70 -8.97 -5.07
N LEU A 157 -7.60 -10.30 -5.26
CA LEU A 157 -7.38 -10.91 -6.57
C LEU A 157 -8.50 -10.56 -7.55
N ASP A 158 -9.75 -10.54 -7.09
CA ASP A 158 -10.90 -10.16 -7.91
C ASP A 158 -10.89 -8.66 -8.25
N LEU A 159 -10.59 -7.79 -7.28
CA LEU A 159 -10.49 -6.34 -7.48
C LEU A 159 -9.41 -6.00 -8.53
N MET A 160 -8.25 -6.63 -8.44
CA MET A 160 -7.13 -6.40 -9.35
C MET A 160 -7.42 -6.77 -10.81
N LYS A 161 -8.46 -7.56 -11.11
CA LYS A 161 -8.91 -7.85 -12.49
C LYS A 161 -9.61 -6.67 -13.15
N ARG A 162 -10.10 -5.70 -12.37
CA ARG A 162 -10.98 -4.60 -12.82
C ARG A 162 -10.25 -3.28 -12.96
N TRP A 163 -8.92 -3.29 -12.95
CA TRP A 163 -8.13 -2.06 -12.96
C TRP A 163 -8.16 -1.37 -14.34
N PRO A 164 -8.27 -0.03 -14.40
CA PRO A 164 -8.16 0.71 -15.64
C PRO A 164 -6.82 0.48 -16.32
N SER A 165 -6.81 0.29 -17.64
CA SER A 165 -5.58 0.03 -18.40
C SER A 165 -4.62 1.24 -18.46
N SER A 166 -5.18 2.45 -18.27
CA SER A 166 -4.44 3.73 -18.32
C SER A 166 -3.90 4.17 -16.96
N ALA A 167 -3.98 3.32 -15.93
CA ALA A 167 -3.55 3.69 -14.59
C ALA A 167 -2.02 3.82 -14.52
N ASP A 168 -1.54 5.00 -14.13
CA ASP A 168 -0.11 5.27 -13.95
C ASP A 168 0.37 4.75 -12.58
N ARG A 169 -0.12 5.32 -11.47
CA ARG A 169 0.12 4.82 -10.12
C ARG A 169 -1.10 4.04 -9.63
N ARG A 170 -0.86 2.93 -8.95
CA ARG A 170 -1.91 2.01 -8.48
C ARG A 170 -1.68 1.66 -7.03
N SER A 171 -2.67 1.96 -6.20
CA SER A 171 -2.63 1.60 -4.78
C SER A 171 -3.97 1.04 -4.33
N ILE A 172 -3.92 0.07 -3.43
CA ILE A 172 -5.09 -0.43 -2.72
C ILE A 172 -4.91 -0.10 -1.25
N LEU A 173 -5.95 0.41 -0.61
CA LEU A 173 -6.09 0.47 0.83
C LEU A 173 -7.06 -0.63 1.25
N LEU A 174 -6.55 -1.66 1.92
CA LEU A 174 -7.34 -2.74 2.50
C LEU A 174 -7.61 -2.44 3.98
N ILE A 175 -8.87 -2.39 4.38
CA ILE A 175 -9.30 -2.35 5.79
C ILE A 175 -9.92 -3.70 6.12
N SER A 176 -9.20 -4.54 6.89
CA SER A 176 -9.59 -5.94 7.11
C SER A 176 -9.03 -6.47 8.43
N SER A 177 -9.63 -7.54 8.92
CA SER A 177 -9.05 -8.38 9.98
C SER A 177 -7.90 -9.25 9.49
N GLY A 178 -7.71 -9.41 8.17
CA GLY A 178 -6.70 -10.27 7.57
C GLY A 178 -6.98 -11.77 7.72
N ILE A 179 -8.13 -12.16 8.28
CA ILE A 179 -8.47 -13.56 8.49
C ILE A 179 -9.03 -14.16 7.19
N ASP A 180 -8.42 -15.26 6.76
CA ASP A 180 -8.89 -16.05 5.62
C ASP A 180 -9.77 -17.20 6.09
N TYR A 181 -11.09 -16.98 6.09
CA TYR A 181 -12.06 -18.01 6.49
C TYR A 181 -12.19 -19.12 5.47
N PHE A 182 -11.96 -18.83 4.20
CA PHE A 182 -12.02 -19.81 3.13
C PHE A 182 -11.00 -20.93 3.31
N ARG A 183 -9.83 -20.59 3.87
CA ARG A 183 -8.77 -21.57 4.21
C ARG A 183 -8.82 -22.06 5.65
N GLY A 184 -9.87 -21.75 6.39
CA GLY A 184 -10.02 -22.20 7.78
C GLY A 184 -9.15 -21.49 8.81
N GLY A 185 -8.36 -20.50 8.41
CA GLY A 185 -7.58 -19.63 9.31
C GLY A 185 -6.38 -20.29 9.99
N PHE A 186 -6.16 -21.59 9.83
CA PHE A 186 -5.11 -22.35 10.53
C PHE A 186 -3.90 -22.72 9.67
N GLU A 187 -3.94 -22.45 8.36
CA GLU A 187 -2.81 -22.78 7.47
C GLU A 187 -1.56 -21.95 7.81
N THR A 188 -0.40 -22.61 7.82
CA THR A 188 0.89 -21.94 8.07
C THR A 188 1.30 -21.01 6.95
N ARG A 189 0.81 -21.23 5.76
CA ARG A 189 1.04 -20.43 4.57
C ARG A 189 -0.26 -20.31 3.79
N SER A 190 -0.68 -19.11 3.47
CA SER A 190 -1.88 -18.88 2.66
C SER A 190 -1.48 -18.78 1.18
N PRO A 191 -1.84 -19.77 0.33
CA PRO A 191 -1.56 -19.68 -1.10
C PRO A 191 -2.30 -18.54 -1.79
N ASP A 192 -3.42 -18.09 -1.20
CA ASP A 192 -4.17 -16.96 -1.74
C ASP A 192 -3.45 -15.64 -1.44
N LEU A 193 -2.78 -15.51 -0.28
CA LEU A 193 -1.89 -14.39 0.03
C LEU A 193 -0.70 -14.34 -0.94
N ASP A 194 0.00 -15.47 -1.14
CA ASP A 194 1.14 -15.55 -2.06
C ASP A 194 0.73 -15.17 -3.50
N SER A 195 -0.45 -15.64 -3.94
CA SER A 195 -1.02 -15.32 -5.25
C SER A 195 -1.36 -13.83 -5.38
N THR A 196 -1.90 -13.24 -4.30
CA THR A 196 -2.23 -11.82 -4.23
C THR A 196 -0.98 -10.96 -4.34
N ILE A 197 0.04 -11.26 -3.55
CA ILE A 197 1.34 -10.57 -3.60
C ILE A 197 1.94 -10.65 -5.00
N SER A 198 2.04 -11.86 -5.56
CA SER A 198 2.59 -12.06 -6.91
C SER A 198 1.83 -11.28 -7.98
N ARG A 199 0.50 -11.20 -7.88
CA ARG A 199 -0.30 -10.43 -8.83
C ARG A 199 -0.12 -8.93 -8.64
N ALA A 200 -0.11 -8.45 -7.40
CA ALA A 200 0.11 -7.03 -7.10
C ALA A 200 1.46 -6.55 -7.62
N GLN A 201 2.52 -7.31 -7.38
CA GLN A 201 3.86 -7.02 -7.90
C GLN A 201 3.90 -6.97 -9.43
N LYS A 202 3.29 -7.95 -10.11
CA LYS A 202 3.20 -7.99 -11.59
C LYS A 202 2.42 -6.82 -12.18
N GLN A 203 1.44 -6.30 -11.45
CA GLN A 203 0.61 -5.17 -11.88
C GLN A 203 1.09 -3.83 -11.33
N ASN A 204 2.21 -3.79 -10.60
CA ASN A 204 2.74 -2.59 -9.95
C ASN A 204 1.69 -1.92 -9.05
N ILE A 205 1.09 -2.70 -8.15
CA ILE A 205 0.09 -2.23 -7.19
C ILE A 205 0.67 -2.31 -5.78
N ASN A 206 0.71 -1.18 -5.08
CA ASN A 206 1.04 -1.13 -3.66
C ASN A 206 -0.21 -1.41 -2.83
N ILE A 207 -0.14 -2.31 -1.84
CA ILE A 207 -1.29 -2.66 -1.00
C ILE A 207 -1.01 -2.23 0.44
N TRP A 208 -1.61 -1.12 0.82
CA TRP A 208 -1.63 -0.58 2.19
C TRP A 208 -2.68 -1.31 3.00
N THR A 209 -2.39 -1.65 4.23
CA THR A 209 -3.37 -2.36 5.07
C THR A 209 -3.60 -1.64 6.38
N ILE A 210 -4.87 -1.60 6.81
CA ILE A 210 -5.27 -1.18 8.15
C ILE A 210 -5.97 -2.37 8.79
N TYR A 211 -5.43 -2.86 9.90
CA TYR A 211 -6.09 -3.89 10.68
C TYR A 211 -7.34 -3.32 11.37
N ALA A 212 -8.45 -4.01 11.22
CA ALA A 212 -9.67 -3.77 11.99
C ALA A 212 -10.29 -5.11 12.40
N PRO A 213 -10.81 -5.25 13.64
CA PRO A 213 -11.36 -6.50 14.11
C PRO A 213 -12.65 -6.88 13.36
N ASP A 214 -12.84 -8.18 13.12
CA ASP A 214 -14.07 -8.71 12.57
C ASP A 214 -15.20 -8.84 13.62
N ALA A 215 -16.43 -8.98 13.16
CA ALA A 215 -17.56 -9.27 14.00
C ALA A 215 -17.35 -10.64 14.70
N GLY A 216 -17.47 -10.68 16.03
CA GLY A 216 -17.20 -11.86 16.82
C GLY A 216 -15.74 -12.03 17.27
N HIS A 217 -14.89 -11.06 17.03
CA HIS A 217 -13.47 -11.04 17.44
C HIS A 217 -13.23 -11.44 18.90
N ARG A 218 -14.11 -11.05 19.83
CA ARG A 218 -13.95 -11.31 21.28
C ARG A 218 -13.92 -12.80 21.66
N GLY A 219 -14.38 -13.70 20.77
CA GLY A 219 -14.33 -15.15 20.97
C GLY A 219 -13.19 -15.86 20.25
N ARG A 220 -12.37 -15.15 19.47
CA ARG A 220 -11.29 -15.73 18.67
C ARG A 220 -9.95 -15.63 19.38
N GLY A 221 -9.17 -16.69 19.27
CA GLY A 221 -7.89 -16.76 19.97
C GLY A 221 -6.90 -15.69 19.49
N PHE A 222 -6.11 -15.15 20.43
CA PHE A 222 -4.99 -14.21 20.18
C PHE A 222 -4.08 -14.68 19.03
N PHE A 223 -3.86 -15.99 18.91
CA PHE A 223 -3.03 -16.59 17.88
C PHE A 223 -3.55 -16.32 16.45
N LEU A 224 -4.86 -16.43 16.23
CA LEU A 224 -5.46 -16.20 14.92
C LEU A 224 -5.34 -14.72 14.52
N ALA A 225 -5.60 -13.80 15.45
CA ALA A 225 -5.46 -12.37 15.22
C ALA A 225 -4.00 -11.97 14.91
N SER A 226 -3.05 -12.46 15.72
CA SER A 226 -1.62 -12.18 15.52
C SER A 226 -1.13 -12.67 14.17
N ARG A 227 -1.59 -13.84 13.74
CA ARG A 227 -1.23 -14.39 12.43
C ARG A 227 -1.82 -13.58 11.29
N ALA A 228 -3.11 -13.21 11.39
CA ALA A 228 -3.77 -12.39 10.38
C ALA A 228 -3.07 -11.04 10.20
N GLN A 229 -2.62 -10.44 11.30
CA GLN A 229 -1.79 -9.22 11.27
C GLN A 229 -0.44 -9.44 10.60
N SER A 230 0.23 -10.56 10.88
CA SER A 230 1.48 -10.91 10.18
C SER A 230 1.26 -11.07 8.67
N ASN A 231 0.13 -11.65 8.26
CA ASN A 231 -0.22 -11.77 6.84
C ASN A 231 -0.48 -10.40 6.19
N LEU A 232 -1.15 -9.48 6.90
CA LEU A 232 -1.35 -8.10 6.41
C LEU A 232 -0.02 -7.35 6.30
N SER A 233 0.88 -7.51 7.28
CA SER A 233 2.22 -6.93 7.23
C SER A 233 3.00 -7.47 6.03
N GLN A 234 3.03 -8.80 5.86
CA GLN A 234 3.69 -9.43 4.71
C GLN A 234 3.14 -8.90 3.38
N LEU A 235 1.80 -8.78 3.26
CA LEU A 235 1.15 -8.27 2.05
C LEU A 235 1.62 -6.85 1.71
N SER A 236 1.65 -5.96 2.70
CA SER A 236 2.08 -4.59 2.51
C SER A 236 3.57 -4.51 2.20
N ASP A 237 4.41 -5.15 3.00
CA ASP A 237 5.87 -5.13 2.87
C ASP A 237 6.32 -5.64 1.48
N GLU A 238 5.77 -6.78 1.03
CA GLU A 238 6.14 -7.38 -0.24
C GLU A 238 5.54 -6.67 -1.46
N THR A 239 4.59 -5.75 -1.26
CA THR A 239 4.04 -4.90 -2.32
C THR A 239 4.53 -3.45 -2.24
N GLY A 240 5.50 -3.14 -1.36
CA GLY A 240 6.13 -1.82 -1.24
C GLY A 240 5.24 -0.77 -0.58
N ALA A 241 4.44 -1.19 0.40
CA ALA A 241 3.54 -0.36 1.18
C ALA A 241 3.72 -0.63 2.69
N GLU A 242 2.88 -0.10 3.53
CA GLU A 242 2.93 -0.28 4.99
C GLU A 242 1.63 -0.85 5.54
N SER A 243 1.74 -1.56 6.66
CA SER A 243 0.63 -2.13 7.41
C SER A 243 0.45 -1.37 8.73
N TYR A 244 -0.75 -0.83 8.93
CA TYR A 244 -1.09 -0.08 10.13
C TYR A 244 -1.84 -0.97 11.12
N TYR A 245 -1.26 -1.09 12.31
CA TYR A 245 -1.77 -1.93 13.37
C TYR A 245 -1.95 -1.17 14.68
N LEU A 246 -3.14 -1.25 15.25
CA LEU A 246 -3.59 -0.51 16.44
C LEU A 246 -3.82 -1.37 17.67
N GLY A 247 -3.27 -2.57 17.70
CA GLY A 247 -3.57 -3.53 18.75
C GLY A 247 -4.78 -4.42 18.43
N THR A 248 -5.32 -5.13 19.41
CA THR A 248 -6.41 -6.10 19.20
C THR A 248 -7.81 -5.50 19.27
N GLY A 249 -7.95 -4.23 19.66
CA GLY A 249 -9.22 -3.51 19.76
C GLY A 249 -9.56 -2.70 18.53
N ALA A 250 -10.81 -2.23 18.46
CA ALA A 250 -11.19 -1.23 17.48
C ALA A 250 -10.41 0.07 17.73
N PRO A 251 -9.89 0.72 16.69
CA PRO A 251 -9.17 1.98 16.83
C PRO A 251 -10.09 3.09 17.35
N VAL A 252 -9.55 4.00 18.15
CA VAL A 252 -10.28 5.19 18.63
C VAL A 252 -10.41 6.20 17.48
N THR A 253 -9.36 6.30 16.62
CA THR A 253 -9.33 7.12 15.42
C THR A 253 -8.36 6.53 14.41
N LEU A 254 -8.68 6.62 13.13
CA LEU A 254 -7.81 6.25 12.03
C LEU A 254 -7.06 7.46 11.42
N LYS A 255 -7.38 8.67 11.88
CA LYS A 255 -6.83 9.91 11.32
C LYS A 255 -5.30 9.90 11.21
N PRO A 256 -4.50 9.54 12.23
CA PRO A 256 -3.03 9.57 12.12
C PRO A 256 -2.50 8.67 10.99
N TYR A 257 -3.13 7.52 10.75
CA TYR A 257 -2.74 6.57 9.69
C TYR A 257 -3.12 7.09 8.31
N PHE A 258 -4.26 7.75 8.19
CA PHE A 258 -4.65 8.42 6.94
C PHE A 258 -3.77 9.62 6.63
N ASP A 259 -3.33 10.38 7.63
CA ASP A 259 -2.37 11.48 7.46
C ASP A 259 -1.02 10.95 6.97
N GLU A 260 -0.52 9.86 7.56
CA GLU A 260 0.71 9.19 7.15
C GLU A 260 0.57 8.58 5.75
N LEU A 261 -0.52 7.86 5.47
CA LEU A 261 -0.81 7.32 4.14
C LEU A 261 -0.87 8.43 3.08
N SER A 262 -1.51 9.57 3.37
CA SER A 262 -1.53 10.71 2.46
C SER A 262 -0.12 11.23 2.16
N THR A 263 0.74 11.28 3.18
CA THR A 263 2.15 11.64 3.02
C THR A 263 2.88 10.65 2.12
N HIS A 264 2.70 9.35 2.32
CA HIS A 264 3.31 8.31 1.48
C HIS A 264 2.82 8.39 0.04
N LEU A 265 1.50 8.50 -0.19
CA LEU A 265 0.91 8.60 -1.53
C LEU A 265 1.39 9.84 -2.28
N SER A 266 1.59 10.98 -1.57
CA SER A 266 2.14 12.20 -2.17
C SER A 266 3.61 12.11 -2.53
N ASN A 267 4.36 11.20 -1.89
CA ASN A 267 5.78 10.96 -2.11
C ASN A 267 6.08 9.71 -2.94
N GLN A 268 5.12 9.26 -3.74
CA GLN A 268 5.30 8.17 -4.69
C GLN A 268 5.84 8.67 -6.03
N TYR A 269 6.76 7.90 -6.57
CA TYR A 269 7.40 8.10 -7.87
C TYR A 269 7.24 6.87 -8.75
N LEU A 270 7.17 7.07 -10.07
CA LEU A 270 7.29 6.00 -11.05
C LEU A 270 8.74 5.90 -11.50
N LEU A 271 9.37 4.79 -11.14
CA LEU A 271 10.71 4.40 -11.56
C LEU A 271 10.61 3.50 -12.79
N THR A 272 11.25 3.87 -13.88
CA THR A 272 11.36 3.04 -15.09
C THR A 272 12.80 2.68 -15.35
N PHE A 273 13.09 1.42 -15.64
CA PHE A 273 14.41 0.91 -15.96
C PHE A 273 14.35 -0.24 -16.96
N LYS A 274 15.48 -0.58 -17.57
CA LYS A 274 15.61 -1.77 -18.41
C LYS A 274 16.02 -2.95 -17.54
N ALA A 275 15.17 -3.97 -17.45
CA ALA A 275 15.59 -5.24 -16.91
C ALA A 275 16.63 -5.83 -17.87
N GLY A 276 17.88 -5.96 -17.43
CA GLY A 276 18.90 -6.65 -18.20
C GLY A 276 18.42 -8.06 -18.51
N GLY A 277 18.43 -8.47 -19.78
CA GLY A 277 18.28 -9.86 -20.15
C GLY A 277 19.43 -10.59 -19.48
N GLY A 278 19.13 -11.43 -18.47
CA GLY A 278 20.11 -12.37 -17.96
C GLY A 278 20.57 -13.24 -19.11
N ALA A 279 21.88 -13.28 -19.33
CA ALA A 279 22.52 -14.22 -20.23
C ALA A 279 22.42 -15.62 -19.65
#